data_f1600884ff324efc707422ba277e3e26
#
_entry.id   f1600884ff324efc707422ba277e3e26
#
_cell.length_a   1.000
_cell.length_b   1.000
_cell.length_c   1.000
_cell.angle_alpha   90.00
_cell.angle_beta   90.00
_cell.angle_gamma   90.00
#
_symmetry.space_group_name_H-M   'P 1'
#
loop_
_entity.id
_entity.type
_entity.pdbx_description
1 polymer ?
#
loop_
_entity_poly.entity_id
_entity_poly.type
_entity_poly.pdbx_seq_one_letter_code
_entity_poly.pdbx_strand_id
1 'polypeptide(L)'
;MLKERIDFLCKKKNITRKELVEGLVTQTHFANILAERYPLAADLAEHIASRLSVSPAYLLQASSQSPDTLTKAESIFEMLSQSTASIDEQQVNDLPDRDDALTVELTTALMKAVYYQQLNDAAAHDYLHRNYLNYYLDKYGRPDDNDLPLPAKKAMFYYKIQLFRSKHHYHEALLQARKLAELLAPGSEPWLTAHNFMLEAFIYLKQYDQAKQTFEQMMKHVYEQRLFHRLSGFYLTYSGYQFTVGLVQEALLALSMAEAHLVYTSSQGEMMTSIMNNRIIMQTLLGEYDKAALEIDRFKEMIRREPEEIRQKFQPLLDIYRCELALNQKQWALLPQMIKELESSAETTDQQMSLQFYQSQLSFAQGQFERSMEQAMACLPYFESIQQTNRLETLYESLAVVSEDARKYKESAAYYKKLVYLLRSK
;
A
#
# COMPACT_ATOMS: atom_id res chain seq x y z
N MET A 1 9.88 8.00 -27.17
CA MET A 1 9.08 6.80 -26.80
C MET A 1 9.46 5.55 -27.59
N LEU A 2 9.66 5.62 -28.90
CA LEU A 2 10.10 4.47 -29.71
C LEU A 2 11.42 3.87 -29.20
N LYS A 3 12.38 4.70 -28.82
CA LYS A 3 13.67 4.27 -28.27
C LYS A 3 13.50 3.39 -27.03
N GLU A 4 12.66 3.82 -26.09
CA GLU A 4 12.39 3.13 -24.83
C GLU A 4 11.73 1.77 -25.10
N ARG A 5 10.78 1.73 -26.02
CA ARG A 5 10.10 0.49 -26.44
C ARG A 5 11.07 -0.49 -27.11
N ILE A 6 11.91 -0.02 -28.02
CA ILE A 6 12.96 -0.83 -28.65
C ILE A 6 13.93 -1.40 -27.60
N ASP A 7 14.39 -0.56 -26.67
CA ASP A 7 15.33 -1.00 -25.63
C ASP A 7 14.72 -2.05 -24.71
N PHE A 8 13.45 -1.87 -24.33
CA PHE A 8 12.71 -2.86 -23.54
C PHE A 8 12.61 -4.21 -24.28
N LEU A 9 12.21 -4.19 -25.55
CA LEU A 9 12.07 -5.40 -26.36
C LEU A 9 13.41 -6.09 -26.60
N CYS A 10 14.48 -5.33 -26.88
CA CYS A 10 15.83 -5.84 -27.02
C CYS A 10 16.30 -6.55 -25.73
N LYS A 11 16.08 -5.90 -24.56
CA LYS A 11 16.39 -6.49 -23.26
C LYS A 11 15.61 -7.78 -23.01
N LYS A 12 14.30 -7.78 -23.32
CA LYS A 12 13.44 -8.96 -23.14
C LYS A 12 13.86 -10.14 -24.02
N LYS A 13 14.38 -9.88 -25.21
CA LYS A 13 14.86 -10.91 -26.16
C LYS A 13 16.36 -11.22 -26.03
N ASN A 14 17.05 -10.52 -25.14
CA ASN A 14 18.50 -10.64 -24.98
C ASN A 14 19.30 -10.41 -26.28
N ILE A 15 18.90 -9.41 -27.06
CA ILE A 15 19.57 -8.98 -28.27
C ILE A 15 20.02 -7.53 -28.16
N THR A 16 21.08 -7.17 -28.89
CA THR A 16 21.57 -5.80 -28.95
C THR A 16 20.89 -5.01 -30.08
N ARG A 17 20.91 -3.66 -29.99
CA ARG A 17 20.44 -2.81 -31.12
C ARG A 17 21.22 -3.07 -32.42
N LYS A 18 22.50 -3.44 -32.34
CA LYS A 18 23.34 -3.78 -33.49
C LYS A 18 22.79 -5.02 -34.20
N GLU A 19 22.56 -6.09 -33.45
CA GLU A 19 21.98 -7.34 -33.97
C GLU A 19 20.58 -7.13 -34.54
N LEU A 20 19.77 -6.27 -33.88
CA LEU A 20 18.41 -5.96 -34.31
C LEU A 20 18.38 -5.37 -35.75
N VAL A 21 19.33 -4.52 -36.11
CA VAL A 21 19.32 -3.81 -37.37
C VAL A 21 20.39 -4.35 -38.39
N GLU A 22 21.07 -5.43 -38.04
CA GLU A 22 22.08 -6.03 -38.89
C GLU A 22 21.51 -6.41 -40.27
N GLY A 23 22.16 -5.94 -41.36
CA GLY A 23 21.70 -6.16 -42.71
C GLY A 23 20.50 -5.31 -43.15
N LEU A 24 19.94 -4.44 -42.28
CA LEU A 24 18.84 -3.54 -42.64
C LEU A 24 19.32 -2.11 -42.83
N VAL A 25 19.94 -1.53 -41.81
CA VAL A 25 20.45 -0.15 -41.83
C VAL A 25 21.71 -0.03 -40.98
N THR A 26 22.46 1.08 -41.18
CA THR A 26 23.62 1.36 -40.31
C THR A 26 23.21 1.71 -38.91
N GLN A 27 24.05 1.41 -37.92
CA GLN A 27 23.80 1.77 -36.51
C GLN A 27 23.59 3.26 -36.31
N THR A 28 24.36 4.09 -37.05
CA THR A 28 24.23 5.56 -36.98
C THR A 28 22.88 6.03 -37.51
N HIS A 29 22.37 5.45 -38.58
CA HIS A 29 21.06 5.78 -39.12
C HIS A 29 19.95 5.37 -38.13
N PHE A 30 20.06 4.17 -37.58
CA PHE A 30 19.10 3.70 -36.58
C PHE A 30 19.14 4.55 -35.28
N ALA A 31 20.32 4.97 -34.83
CA ALA A 31 20.45 5.88 -33.69
C ALA A 31 19.75 7.24 -33.92
N ASN A 32 19.80 7.74 -35.16
CA ASN A 32 19.10 8.97 -35.55
C ASN A 32 17.57 8.79 -35.56
N ILE A 33 17.07 7.62 -35.98
CA ILE A 33 15.64 7.27 -35.90
C ILE A 33 15.19 7.22 -34.42
N LEU A 34 15.98 6.54 -33.59
CA LEU A 34 15.67 6.46 -32.14
C LEU A 34 15.78 7.80 -31.42
N ALA A 35 16.53 8.75 -31.96
CA ALA A 35 16.62 10.13 -31.49
C ALA A 35 15.55 11.05 -32.12
N GLU A 36 14.58 10.47 -32.82
CA GLU A 36 13.47 11.17 -33.50
C GLU A 36 13.91 12.23 -34.54
N ARG A 37 15.17 12.13 -35.03
CA ARG A 37 15.71 12.98 -36.08
C ARG A 37 15.23 12.57 -37.49
N TYR A 38 14.93 11.30 -37.66
CA TYR A 38 14.35 10.72 -38.87
C TYR A 38 13.14 9.85 -38.49
N PRO A 39 12.09 9.82 -39.31
CA PRO A 39 10.96 8.92 -39.10
C PRO A 39 11.39 7.47 -39.34
N LEU A 40 10.76 6.54 -38.63
CA LEU A 40 10.88 5.11 -38.92
C LEU A 40 10.06 4.79 -40.19
N ALA A 41 10.70 4.37 -41.25
CA ALA A 41 10.03 3.99 -42.50
C ALA A 41 9.24 2.68 -42.31
N ALA A 42 8.11 2.53 -43.01
CA ALA A 42 7.20 1.40 -42.83
C ALA A 42 7.84 0.05 -43.12
N ASP A 43 8.61 -0.03 -44.21
CA ASP A 43 9.37 -1.22 -44.60
C ASP A 43 10.41 -1.64 -43.55
N LEU A 44 11.13 -0.68 -43.01
CA LEU A 44 12.07 -0.91 -41.92
C LEU A 44 11.37 -1.34 -40.66
N ALA A 45 10.21 -0.74 -40.37
CA ALA A 45 9.39 -1.11 -39.20
C ALA A 45 8.89 -2.56 -39.30
N GLU A 46 8.49 -3.04 -40.48
CA GLU A 46 8.08 -4.43 -40.68
C GLU A 46 9.22 -5.42 -40.39
N HIS A 47 10.42 -5.15 -40.90
CA HIS A 47 11.57 -6.00 -40.64
C HIS A 47 11.99 -6.02 -39.16
N ILE A 48 12.02 -4.86 -38.51
CA ILE A 48 12.35 -4.76 -37.07
C ILE A 48 11.25 -5.43 -36.21
N ALA A 49 9.97 -5.19 -36.52
CA ALA A 49 8.84 -5.79 -35.83
C ALA A 49 8.85 -7.31 -35.91
N SER A 50 9.17 -7.87 -37.10
CA SER A 50 9.34 -9.31 -37.30
C SER A 50 10.43 -9.88 -36.40
N ARG A 51 11.60 -9.25 -36.30
CA ARG A 51 12.70 -9.67 -35.39
C ARG A 51 12.33 -9.58 -33.93
N LEU A 52 11.50 -8.59 -33.54
CA LEU A 52 11.02 -8.38 -32.19
C LEU A 52 9.75 -9.18 -31.85
N SER A 53 9.13 -9.84 -32.86
CA SER A 53 7.84 -10.56 -32.71
C SER A 53 6.72 -9.68 -32.20
N VAL A 54 6.59 -8.48 -32.76
CA VAL A 54 5.52 -7.51 -32.52
C VAL A 54 4.90 -7.07 -33.83
N SER A 55 3.77 -6.34 -33.81
CA SER A 55 3.21 -5.73 -35.01
C SER A 55 4.02 -4.51 -35.46
N PRO A 56 4.06 -4.16 -36.76
CA PRO A 56 4.67 -2.90 -37.21
C PRO A 56 4.03 -1.67 -36.59
N ALA A 57 2.71 -1.67 -36.36
CA ALA A 57 1.96 -0.61 -35.68
C ALA A 57 2.48 -0.34 -34.27
N TYR A 58 2.86 -1.39 -33.55
CA TYR A 58 3.45 -1.30 -32.19
C TYR A 58 4.76 -0.48 -32.14
N LEU A 59 5.47 -0.36 -33.25
CA LEU A 59 6.66 0.49 -33.38
C LEU A 59 6.33 1.87 -33.94
N LEU A 60 5.49 1.92 -34.97
CA LEU A 60 5.15 3.15 -35.71
C LEU A 60 4.27 4.09 -34.85
N GLN A 61 3.41 3.54 -34.00
CA GLN A 61 2.46 4.30 -33.19
C GLN A 61 2.92 4.50 -31.73
N ALA A 62 4.14 4.10 -31.39
CA ALA A 62 4.66 4.16 -30.02
C ALA A 62 4.55 5.55 -29.37
N SER A 63 4.65 6.62 -30.17
CA SER A 63 4.54 8.02 -29.75
C SER A 63 3.18 8.63 -30.06
N SER A 64 2.17 7.84 -30.43
CA SER A 64 0.83 8.35 -30.76
C SER A 64 0.18 9.01 -29.53
N GLN A 65 -0.43 10.16 -29.72
CA GLN A 65 -1.16 10.93 -28.71
C GLN A 65 -2.50 11.39 -29.30
N SER A 66 -3.35 10.45 -29.69
CA SER A 66 -4.69 10.76 -30.15
C SER A 66 -5.58 11.27 -29.00
N PRO A 67 -6.60 12.13 -29.27
CA PRO A 67 -7.57 12.51 -28.26
C PRO A 67 -8.26 11.32 -27.59
N ASP A 68 -8.53 10.25 -28.33
CA ASP A 68 -9.13 9.01 -27.82
C ASP A 68 -8.21 8.31 -26.83
N THR A 69 -6.90 8.30 -27.12
CA THR A 69 -5.87 7.77 -26.19
C THR A 69 -5.85 8.53 -24.87
N LEU A 70 -5.89 9.87 -24.95
CA LEU A 70 -5.90 10.72 -23.75
C LEU A 70 -7.19 10.54 -22.94
N THR A 71 -8.34 10.51 -23.60
CA THR A 71 -9.65 10.29 -22.95
C THR A 71 -9.70 8.93 -22.25
N LYS A 72 -9.23 7.87 -22.91
CA LYS A 72 -9.17 6.53 -22.33
C LYS A 72 -8.26 6.48 -21.10
N ALA A 73 -7.07 7.04 -21.18
CA ALA A 73 -6.13 7.08 -20.08
C ALA A 73 -6.67 7.90 -18.88
N GLU A 74 -7.33 9.03 -19.13
CA GLU A 74 -7.96 9.84 -18.10
C GLU A 74 -9.13 9.12 -17.44
N SER A 75 -10.00 8.45 -18.21
CA SER A 75 -11.11 7.65 -17.69
C SER A 75 -10.63 6.52 -16.78
N ILE A 76 -9.55 5.83 -17.16
CA ILE A 76 -8.93 4.78 -16.32
C ILE A 76 -8.43 5.37 -15.00
N PHE A 77 -7.74 6.51 -15.07
CA PHE A 77 -7.20 7.18 -13.89
C PHE A 77 -8.33 7.64 -12.93
N GLU A 78 -9.37 8.27 -13.45
CA GLU A 78 -10.54 8.70 -12.67
C GLU A 78 -11.21 7.51 -11.97
N MET A 79 -11.46 6.43 -12.69
CA MET A 79 -12.10 5.23 -12.16
C MET A 79 -11.30 4.61 -11.00
N LEU A 80 -9.97 4.48 -11.14
CA LEU A 80 -9.11 3.90 -10.11
C LEU A 80 -8.79 4.86 -8.96
N SER A 81 -9.00 6.16 -9.15
CA SER A 81 -8.84 7.17 -8.11
C SER A 81 -10.06 7.29 -7.20
N GLN A 82 -11.22 6.79 -7.60
CA GLN A 82 -12.44 6.84 -6.79
C GLN A 82 -12.35 5.81 -5.67
N SER A 83 -12.40 6.27 -4.43
CA SER A 83 -12.23 5.41 -3.24
C SER A 83 -13.46 4.54 -2.95
N THR A 84 -14.56 4.76 -3.63
CA THR A 84 -15.88 4.16 -3.35
C THR A 84 -16.40 3.27 -4.46
N ALA A 85 -15.78 3.32 -5.62
CA ALA A 85 -16.16 2.41 -6.69
C ALA A 85 -15.59 1.04 -6.38
N SER A 86 -16.44 0.06 -6.13
CA SER A 86 -16.09 -1.32 -6.37
C SER A 86 -15.81 -1.42 -7.87
N ILE A 87 -14.53 -1.41 -8.23
CA ILE A 87 -14.13 -1.59 -9.61
C ILE A 87 -14.45 -3.04 -9.94
N ASP A 88 -15.35 -3.25 -10.87
CA ASP A 88 -15.65 -4.58 -11.37
C ASP A 88 -14.34 -5.15 -11.96
N GLU A 89 -13.95 -6.32 -11.50
CA GLU A 89 -12.78 -7.03 -12.00
C GLU A 89 -12.81 -7.12 -13.53
N GLN A 90 -13.99 -7.28 -14.11
CA GLN A 90 -14.18 -7.34 -15.56
C GLN A 90 -13.74 -6.03 -16.22
N GLN A 91 -14.00 -4.86 -15.62
CA GLN A 91 -13.58 -3.57 -16.17
C GLN A 91 -12.05 -3.43 -16.22
N VAL A 92 -11.35 -4.01 -15.23
CA VAL A 92 -9.88 -4.02 -15.20
C VAL A 92 -9.32 -5.04 -16.18
N ASN A 93 -9.95 -6.20 -16.31
CA ASN A 93 -9.56 -7.23 -17.27
C ASN A 93 -9.81 -6.80 -18.72
N ASP A 94 -10.80 -5.96 -18.99
CA ASP A 94 -11.07 -5.35 -20.30
C ASP A 94 -10.02 -4.31 -20.72
N LEU A 95 -9.17 -3.85 -19.79
CA LEU A 95 -8.06 -2.98 -20.14
C LEU A 95 -7.01 -3.75 -20.96
N PRO A 96 -6.55 -3.23 -22.09
CA PRO A 96 -5.60 -3.93 -22.95
C PRO A 96 -4.25 -4.15 -22.23
N ASP A 97 -3.71 -5.36 -22.35
CA ASP A 97 -2.36 -5.66 -21.89
C ASP A 97 -1.29 -5.10 -22.82
N ARG A 98 -1.66 -4.82 -24.06
CA ARG A 98 -0.80 -4.22 -25.08
C ARG A 98 -1.57 -3.17 -25.88
N ASP A 99 -0.89 -2.09 -26.18
CA ASP A 99 -1.42 -1.01 -27.03
C ASP A 99 -0.31 -0.49 -27.94
N ASP A 100 -0.67 -0.10 -29.17
CA ASP A 100 0.31 0.46 -30.11
C ASP A 100 0.89 1.78 -29.59
N ALA A 101 0.11 2.54 -28.81
CA ALA A 101 0.58 3.73 -28.11
C ALA A 101 1.20 3.34 -26.75
N LEU A 102 2.50 3.55 -26.58
CA LEU A 102 3.22 3.23 -25.34
C LEU A 102 2.62 3.91 -24.11
N THR A 103 2.11 5.11 -24.25
CA THR A 103 1.46 5.86 -23.16
C THR A 103 0.20 5.18 -22.64
N VAL A 104 -0.62 4.62 -23.53
CA VAL A 104 -1.82 3.85 -23.14
C VAL A 104 -1.42 2.56 -22.47
N GLU A 105 -0.53 1.79 -23.09
CA GLU A 105 -0.01 0.52 -22.57
C GLU A 105 0.60 0.71 -21.17
N LEU A 106 1.46 1.71 -20.98
CA LEU A 106 2.09 2.00 -19.71
C LEU A 106 1.04 2.44 -18.65
N THR A 107 0.11 3.31 -19.02
CA THR A 107 -0.96 3.76 -18.12
C THR A 107 -1.83 2.60 -17.68
N THR A 108 -2.23 1.74 -18.62
CA THR A 108 -3.04 0.54 -18.33
C THR A 108 -2.29 -0.42 -17.40
N ALA A 109 -1.01 -0.68 -17.67
CA ALA A 109 -0.18 -1.55 -16.82
C ALA A 109 -0.01 -0.97 -15.40
N LEU A 110 0.20 0.34 -15.27
CA LEU A 110 0.27 1.02 -13.98
C LEU A 110 -1.05 0.89 -13.21
N MET A 111 -2.17 1.10 -13.87
CA MET A 111 -3.48 1.00 -13.24
C MET A 111 -3.85 -0.43 -12.83
N LYS A 112 -3.57 -1.44 -13.68
CA LYS A 112 -3.71 -2.85 -13.29
C LYS A 112 -2.87 -3.19 -12.06
N ALA A 113 -1.63 -2.71 -12.01
CA ALA A 113 -0.76 -2.95 -10.86
C ALA A 113 -1.27 -2.29 -9.59
N VAL A 114 -1.84 -1.08 -9.65
CA VAL A 114 -2.53 -0.43 -8.51
C VAL A 114 -3.72 -1.25 -8.05
N TYR A 115 -4.54 -1.71 -8.99
CA TYR A 115 -5.71 -2.54 -8.69
C TYR A 115 -5.32 -3.83 -7.96
N TYR A 116 -4.36 -4.59 -8.50
CA TYR A 116 -3.88 -5.82 -7.86
C TYR A 116 -3.26 -5.56 -6.48
N GLN A 117 -2.58 -4.42 -6.32
CA GLN A 117 -2.04 -4.02 -5.02
C GLN A 117 -3.16 -3.73 -4.00
N GLN A 118 -4.25 -3.08 -4.42
CA GLN A 118 -5.41 -2.81 -3.56
C GLN A 118 -6.13 -4.11 -3.15
N LEU A 119 -6.16 -5.11 -4.04
CA LEU A 119 -6.72 -6.44 -3.75
C LEU A 119 -5.79 -7.34 -2.93
N ASN A 120 -4.57 -6.88 -2.61
CA ASN A 120 -3.50 -7.70 -2.04
C ASN A 120 -3.13 -8.94 -2.88
N ASP A 121 -3.36 -8.88 -4.20
CA ASP A 121 -2.85 -9.87 -5.14
C ASP A 121 -1.36 -9.59 -5.45
N ALA A 122 -0.51 -10.08 -4.55
CA ALA A 122 0.93 -9.89 -4.67
C ALA A 122 1.52 -10.58 -5.92
N ALA A 123 0.94 -11.69 -6.36
CA ALA A 123 1.46 -12.45 -7.51
C ALA A 123 1.25 -11.69 -8.81
N ALA A 124 0.04 -11.19 -9.07
CA ALA A 124 -0.26 -10.40 -10.27
C ALA A 124 0.47 -9.06 -10.27
N HIS A 125 0.50 -8.38 -9.11
CA HIS A 125 1.25 -7.13 -8.94
C HIS A 125 2.75 -7.31 -9.23
N ASP A 126 3.40 -8.29 -8.60
CA ASP A 126 4.84 -8.55 -8.77
C ASP A 126 5.18 -8.98 -10.20
N TYR A 127 4.31 -9.74 -10.85
CA TYR A 127 4.49 -10.10 -12.25
C TYR A 127 4.58 -8.89 -13.16
N LEU A 128 3.61 -7.95 -13.06
CA LEU A 128 3.62 -6.70 -13.83
C LEU A 128 4.80 -5.81 -13.48
N HIS A 129 5.09 -5.68 -12.17
CA HIS A 129 6.20 -4.83 -11.72
C HIS A 129 7.54 -5.30 -12.26
N ARG A 130 7.88 -6.59 -12.09
CA ARG A 130 9.19 -7.14 -12.46
C ARG A 130 9.38 -7.29 -13.97
N ASN A 131 8.33 -7.69 -14.70
CA ASN A 131 8.46 -8.01 -16.12
C ASN A 131 8.23 -6.82 -17.07
N TYR A 132 7.63 -5.73 -16.57
CA TYR A 132 7.28 -4.58 -17.39
C TYR A 132 7.57 -3.24 -16.71
N LEU A 133 6.90 -2.94 -15.58
CA LEU A 133 6.90 -1.59 -14.98
C LEU A 133 8.27 -1.16 -14.47
N ASN A 134 9.03 -2.06 -13.86
CA ASN A 134 10.34 -1.71 -13.28
C ASN A 134 11.28 -1.08 -14.32
N TYR A 135 11.26 -1.59 -15.56
CA TYR A 135 12.07 -1.03 -16.63
C TYR A 135 11.69 0.43 -16.96
N TYR A 136 10.39 0.69 -17.10
CA TYR A 136 9.91 2.03 -17.44
C TYR A 136 9.98 3.00 -16.26
N LEU A 137 9.78 2.52 -15.03
CA LEU A 137 9.91 3.33 -13.83
C LEU A 137 11.35 3.80 -13.60
N ASP A 138 12.35 2.97 -13.88
CA ASP A 138 13.77 3.35 -13.85
C ASP A 138 14.07 4.46 -14.87
N LYS A 139 13.42 4.41 -16.02
CA LYS A 139 13.60 5.37 -17.11
C LYS A 139 12.89 6.70 -16.85
N TYR A 140 11.60 6.62 -16.47
CA TYR A 140 10.72 7.77 -16.29
C TYR A 140 10.52 8.15 -14.80
N GLY A 141 11.22 7.49 -13.91
CA GLY A 141 11.07 7.66 -12.48
C GLY A 141 11.65 8.94 -11.89
N ARG A 142 12.35 9.76 -12.70
CA ARG A 142 12.99 10.99 -12.23
C ARG A 142 11.96 12.12 -12.08
N PRO A 143 12.14 13.01 -11.08
CA PRO A 143 11.21 14.10 -10.81
C PRO A 143 10.94 15.05 -11.97
N ASP A 144 11.93 15.23 -12.83
CA ASP A 144 11.95 16.27 -13.87
C ASP A 144 11.74 15.70 -15.29
N ASP A 145 11.20 14.46 -15.38
CA ASP A 145 10.98 13.82 -16.67
C ASP A 145 9.74 14.41 -17.36
N ASN A 146 9.96 15.46 -18.16
CA ASN A 146 8.91 16.16 -18.90
C ASN A 146 8.43 15.41 -20.15
N ASP A 147 9.05 14.28 -20.49
CA ASP A 147 8.81 13.58 -21.75
C ASP A 147 7.52 12.74 -21.75
N LEU A 148 6.94 12.45 -20.56
CA LEU A 148 5.69 11.73 -20.47
C LEU A 148 4.47 12.64 -20.59
N PRO A 149 3.44 12.25 -21.36
CA PRO A 149 2.17 12.96 -21.38
C PRO A 149 1.49 12.94 -20.00
N LEU A 150 0.64 13.92 -19.78
CA LEU A 150 -0.01 14.15 -18.48
C LEU A 150 -0.72 12.93 -17.91
N PRO A 151 -1.53 12.14 -18.66
CA PRO A 151 -2.18 10.94 -18.12
C PRO A 151 -1.18 9.89 -17.60
N ALA A 152 -0.09 9.66 -18.35
CA ALA A 152 0.96 8.73 -17.94
C ALA A 152 1.72 9.22 -16.68
N LYS A 153 1.95 10.54 -16.54
CA LYS A 153 2.54 11.13 -15.33
C LYS A 153 1.64 10.91 -14.11
N LYS A 154 0.33 11.22 -14.23
CA LYS A 154 -0.66 11.00 -13.17
C LYS A 154 -0.66 9.54 -12.72
N ALA A 155 -0.75 8.60 -13.67
CA ALA A 155 -0.73 7.17 -13.40
C ALA A 155 0.56 6.72 -12.70
N MET A 156 1.71 7.20 -13.17
CA MET A 156 3.01 6.88 -12.58
C MET A 156 3.15 7.39 -11.14
N PHE A 157 2.76 8.63 -10.87
CA PHE A 157 2.82 9.16 -9.51
C PHE A 157 1.88 8.40 -8.58
N TYR A 158 0.65 8.11 -9.03
CA TYR A 158 -0.31 7.32 -8.25
C TYR A 158 0.23 5.93 -7.92
N TYR A 159 0.76 5.21 -8.90
CA TYR A 159 1.39 3.91 -8.69
C TYR A 159 2.56 3.97 -7.69
N LYS A 160 3.45 4.97 -7.82
CA LYS A 160 4.58 5.14 -6.90
C LYS A 160 4.14 5.45 -5.47
N ILE A 161 3.08 6.25 -5.29
CA ILE A 161 2.50 6.49 -3.96
C ILE A 161 2.14 5.16 -3.31
N GLN A 162 1.38 4.32 -4.00
CA GLN A 162 0.96 3.02 -3.48
C GLN A 162 2.17 2.10 -3.20
N LEU A 163 3.14 2.06 -4.11
CA LEU A 163 4.36 1.26 -3.95
C LEU A 163 5.19 1.70 -2.73
N PHE A 164 5.34 2.99 -2.49
CA PHE A 164 6.07 3.49 -1.34
C PHE A 164 5.30 3.31 -0.03
N ARG A 165 3.97 3.50 -0.05
CA ARG A 165 3.12 3.23 1.11
C ARG A 165 3.21 1.77 1.57
N SER A 166 3.14 0.82 0.65
CA SER A 166 3.25 -0.61 0.98
C SER A 166 4.61 -1.01 1.56
N LYS A 167 5.64 -0.18 1.34
CA LYS A 167 7.00 -0.35 1.90
C LYS A 167 7.27 0.55 3.11
N HIS A 168 6.27 1.26 3.62
CA HIS A 168 6.39 2.25 4.70
C HIS A 168 7.41 3.39 4.43
N HIS A 169 7.67 3.69 3.15
CA HIS A 169 8.54 4.78 2.72
C HIS A 169 7.73 6.07 2.57
N TYR A 170 7.29 6.63 3.70
CA TYR A 170 6.34 7.75 3.71
C TYR A 170 6.91 9.08 3.21
N HIS A 171 8.22 9.33 3.30
CA HIS A 171 8.85 10.51 2.70
C HIS A 171 8.72 10.51 1.18
N GLU A 172 9.02 9.38 0.56
CA GLU A 172 8.92 9.19 -0.89
C GLU A 172 7.47 9.21 -1.34
N ALA A 173 6.57 8.57 -0.59
CA ALA A 173 5.13 8.61 -0.87
C ALA A 173 4.59 10.04 -0.83
N LEU A 174 4.95 10.83 0.18
CA LEU A 174 4.56 12.25 0.31
C LEU A 174 5.06 13.09 -0.88
N LEU A 175 6.32 12.88 -1.31
CA LEU A 175 6.87 13.59 -2.46
C LEU A 175 6.08 13.30 -3.74
N GLN A 176 5.72 12.03 -3.99
CA GLN A 176 4.93 11.67 -5.16
C GLN A 176 3.49 12.19 -5.06
N ALA A 177 2.88 12.16 -3.86
CA ALA A 177 1.52 12.67 -3.65
C ALA A 177 1.42 14.18 -3.88
N ARG A 178 2.42 14.97 -3.44
CA ARG A 178 2.49 16.41 -3.75
C ARG A 178 2.56 16.67 -5.26
N LYS A 179 3.43 15.96 -5.97
CA LYS A 179 3.55 16.09 -7.44
C LYS A 179 2.26 15.70 -8.16
N LEU A 180 1.58 14.64 -7.68
CA LEU A 180 0.28 14.27 -8.23
C LEU A 180 -0.75 15.37 -7.99
N ALA A 181 -0.84 15.90 -6.77
CA ALA A 181 -1.79 16.95 -6.42
C ALA A 181 -1.62 18.23 -7.26
N GLU A 182 -0.38 18.60 -7.60
CA GLU A 182 -0.07 19.74 -8.48
C GLU A 182 -0.60 19.57 -9.91
N LEU A 183 -0.82 18.33 -10.37
CA LEU A 183 -1.33 18.02 -11.72
C LEU A 183 -2.85 17.89 -11.76
N LEU A 184 -3.54 18.02 -10.63
CA LEU A 184 -4.96 17.73 -10.49
C LEU A 184 -5.76 19.01 -10.19
N ALA A 185 -7.01 19.06 -10.67
CA ALA A 185 -7.91 20.14 -10.35
C ALA A 185 -8.27 20.14 -8.85
N PRO A 186 -8.09 21.24 -8.12
CA PRO A 186 -8.41 21.31 -6.71
C PRO A 186 -9.85 20.86 -6.41
N GLY A 187 -10.01 19.98 -5.43
CA GLY A 187 -11.30 19.44 -5.02
C GLY A 187 -11.85 18.31 -5.89
N SER A 188 -11.19 17.95 -7.01
CA SER A 188 -11.57 16.77 -7.78
C SER A 188 -11.35 15.47 -6.97
N GLU A 189 -12.05 14.39 -7.36
CA GLU A 189 -11.91 13.08 -6.73
C GLU A 189 -10.45 12.60 -6.64
N PRO A 190 -9.63 12.61 -7.73
CA PRO A 190 -8.24 12.26 -7.65
C PRO A 190 -7.40 13.19 -6.75
N TRP A 191 -7.74 14.49 -6.73
CA TRP A 191 -7.07 15.46 -5.86
C TRP A 191 -7.32 15.15 -4.38
N LEU A 192 -8.56 14.82 -4.01
CA LEU A 192 -8.91 14.39 -2.66
C LEU A 192 -8.17 13.11 -2.28
N THR A 193 -8.02 12.16 -3.21
CA THR A 193 -7.24 10.93 -2.98
C THR A 193 -5.76 11.22 -2.76
N ALA A 194 -5.16 12.09 -3.57
CA ALA A 194 -3.77 12.51 -3.38
C ALA A 194 -3.55 13.20 -2.02
N HIS A 195 -4.48 14.05 -1.59
CA HIS A 195 -4.42 14.72 -0.28
C HIS A 195 -4.65 13.75 0.89
N ASN A 196 -5.47 12.72 0.72
CA ASN A 196 -5.61 11.69 1.74
C ASN A 196 -4.30 10.88 1.93
N PHE A 197 -3.57 10.60 0.84
CA PHE A 197 -2.22 10.02 0.94
C PHE A 197 -1.23 10.96 1.61
N MET A 198 -1.32 12.26 1.35
CA MET A 198 -0.50 13.25 2.05
C MET A 198 -0.83 13.30 3.53
N LEU A 199 -2.12 13.30 3.90
CA LEU A 199 -2.59 13.26 5.28
C LEU A 199 -2.02 12.04 6.02
N GLU A 200 -2.14 10.85 5.44
CA GLU A 200 -1.58 9.62 5.99
C GLU A 200 -0.06 9.73 6.17
N ALA A 201 0.66 10.18 5.13
CA ALA A 201 2.11 10.34 5.20
C ALA A 201 2.53 11.35 6.28
N PHE A 202 1.83 12.47 6.43
CA PHE A 202 2.10 13.45 7.50
C PHE A 202 1.93 12.85 8.90
N ILE A 203 0.92 11.99 9.10
CA ILE A 203 0.70 11.30 10.38
C ILE A 203 1.91 10.41 10.71
N TYR A 204 2.33 9.55 9.78
CA TYR A 204 3.48 8.66 9.99
C TYR A 204 4.81 9.40 10.15
N LEU A 205 4.96 10.57 9.48
CA LEU A 205 6.13 11.44 9.61
C LEU A 205 6.07 12.37 10.82
N LYS A 206 5.02 12.27 11.65
CA LYS A 206 4.79 13.13 12.83
C LYS A 206 4.73 14.64 12.49
N GLN A 207 4.31 14.97 11.28
CA GLN A 207 4.10 16.35 10.80
C GLN A 207 2.65 16.77 11.07
N TYR A 208 2.29 16.86 12.34
CA TYR A 208 0.91 16.96 12.81
C TYR A 208 0.17 18.23 12.37
N ASP A 209 0.86 19.37 12.30
CA ASP A 209 0.26 20.63 11.83
C ASP A 209 -0.14 20.53 10.36
N GLN A 210 0.72 19.92 9.52
CA GLN A 210 0.42 19.67 8.12
C GLN A 210 -0.71 18.66 7.95
N ALA A 211 -0.76 17.62 8.79
CA ALA A 211 -1.86 16.66 8.78
C ALA A 211 -3.20 17.34 9.04
N LYS A 212 -3.28 18.18 10.10
CA LYS A 212 -4.48 18.94 10.44
C LYS A 212 -4.91 19.88 9.32
N GLN A 213 -4.00 20.70 8.80
CA GLN A 213 -4.28 21.63 7.70
C GLN A 213 -4.78 20.91 6.45
N THR A 214 -4.16 19.79 6.10
CA THR A 214 -4.57 18.96 4.95
C THR A 214 -5.97 18.44 5.13
N PHE A 215 -6.31 17.91 6.31
CA PHE A 215 -7.67 17.45 6.61
C PHE A 215 -8.71 18.57 6.50
N GLU A 216 -8.45 19.73 7.11
CA GLU A 216 -9.36 20.89 7.06
C GLU A 216 -9.59 21.36 5.62
N GLN A 217 -8.54 21.39 4.79
CA GLN A 217 -8.63 21.74 3.37
C GLN A 217 -9.48 20.72 2.59
N MET A 218 -9.26 19.43 2.80
CA MET A 218 -10.07 18.37 2.17
C MET A 218 -11.54 18.50 2.54
N MET A 219 -11.84 18.65 3.82
CA MET A 219 -13.21 18.78 4.34
C MET A 219 -13.94 19.96 3.72
N LYS A 220 -13.27 21.11 3.60
CA LYS A 220 -13.85 22.27 2.91
C LYS A 220 -14.34 21.91 1.49
N HIS A 221 -13.49 21.27 0.67
CA HIS A 221 -13.86 20.87 -0.69
C HIS A 221 -14.96 19.81 -0.73
N VAL A 222 -14.94 18.83 0.20
CA VAL A 222 -16.00 17.81 0.31
C VAL A 222 -17.37 18.45 0.54
N TYR A 223 -17.48 19.42 1.45
CA TYR A 223 -18.74 20.09 1.73
C TYR A 223 -19.17 21.04 0.60
N GLU A 224 -18.23 21.79 0.01
CA GLU A 224 -18.51 22.69 -1.12
C GLU A 224 -19.02 21.93 -2.35
N GLN A 225 -18.47 20.75 -2.63
CA GLN A 225 -18.81 19.94 -3.81
C GLN A 225 -19.81 18.81 -3.51
N ARG A 226 -20.25 18.66 -2.26
CA ARG A 226 -21.18 17.62 -1.78
C ARG A 226 -20.68 16.18 -2.02
N LEU A 227 -19.38 15.95 -1.89
CA LEU A 227 -18.75 14.63 -2.06
C LEU A 227 -18.84 13.81 -0.76
N PHE A 228 -20.04 13.65 -0.20
CA PHE A 228 -20.26 13.06 1.13
C PHE A 228 -19.84 11.59 1.23
N HIS A 229 -19.76 10.88 0.12
CA HIS A 229 -19.22 9.51 0.06
C HIS A 229 -17.76 9.42 0.49
N ARG A 230 -17.01 10.52 0.47
CA ARG A 230 -15.61 10.59 0.94
C ARG A 230 -15.47 10.72 2.45
N LEU A 231 -16.50 11.15 3.15
CA LEU A 231 -16.44 11.50 4.58
C LEU A 231 -16.01 10.32 5.44
N SER A 232 -16.55 9.11 5.20
CA SER A 232 -16.21 7.92 5.98
C SER A 232 -14.70 7.65 5.95
N GLY A 233 -14.08 7.62 4.77
CA GLY A 233 -12.64 7.39 4.61
C GLY A 233 -11.78 8.48 5.25
N PHE A 234 -12.18 9.74 5.11
CA PHE A 234 -11.41 10.86 5.68
C PHE A 234 -11.49 10.90 7.19
N TYR A 235 -12.65 10.67 7.80
CA TYR A 235 -12.76 10.55 9.24
C TYR A 235 -11.99 9.34 9.78
N LEU A 236 -11.96 8.22 9.03
CA LEU A 236 -11.15 7.04 9.39
C LEU A 236 -9.65 7.40 9.44
N THR A 237 -9.12 8.06 8.41
CA THR A 237 -7.71 8.49 8.39
C THR A 237 -7.43 9.52 9.50
N TYR A 238 -8.34 10.48 9.70
CA TYR A 238 -8.19 11.51 10.73
C TYR A 238 -8.27 10.97 12.14
N SER A 239 -9.03 9.88 12.38
CA SER A 239 -9.02 9.20 13.68
C SER A 239 -7.61 8.69 14.04
N GLY A 240 -6.86 8.19 13.05
CA GLY A 240 -5.47 7.80 13.25
C GLY A 240 -4.59 8.98 13.68
N TYR A 241 -4.76 10.16 13.06
CA TYR A 241 -4.09 11.38 13.48
C TYR A 241 -4.41 11.74 14.93
N GLN A 242 -5.69 11.82 15.29
CA GLN A 242 -6.12 12.20 16.64
C GLN A 242 -5.61 11.22 17.70
N PHE A 243 -5.63 9.92 17.39
CA PHE A 243 -5.06 8.91 18.25
C PHE A 243 -3.55 9.10 18.47
N THR A 244 -2.80 9.37 17.39
CA THR A 244 -1.34 9.54 17.45
C THR A 244 -0.93 10.77 18.26
N VAL A 245 -1.73 11.84 18.27
CA VAL A 245 -1.47 13.03 19.09
C VAL A 245 -2.06 12.94 20.50
N GLY A 246 -2.58 11.77 20.90
CA GLY A 246 -3.10 11.51 22.25
C GLY A 246 -4.55 11.96 22.47
N LEU A 247 -5.24 12.44 21.44
CA LEU A 247 -6.65 12.87 21.52
C LEU A 247 -7.58 11.67 21.29
N VAL A 248 -7.56 10.74 22.23
CA VAL A 248 -8.16 9.41 22.02
C VAL A 248 -9.68 9.45 21.97
N GLN A 249 -10.33 10.28 22.75
CA GLN A 249 -11.79 10.43 22.74
C GLN A 249 -12.26 11.04 21.41
N GLU A 250 -11.53 12.01 20.89
CA GLU A 250 -11.75 12.62 19.58
C GLU A 250 -11.51 11.61 18.44
N ALA A 251 -10.53 10.73 18.61
CA ALA A 251 -10.28 9.64 17.65
C ALA A 251 -11.46 8.67 17.59
N LEU A 252 -11.99 8.26 18.75
CA LEU A 252 -13.18 7.40 18.82
C LEU A 252 -14.43 8.10 18.26
N LEU A 253 -14.57 9.42 18.51
CA LEU A 253 -15.65 10.22 17.90
C LEU A 253 -15.49 10.26 16.37
N ALA A 254 -14.28 10.47 15.85
CA ALA A 254 -14.04 10.44 14.41
C ALA A 254 -14.37 9.08 13.80
N LEU A 255 -14.10 7.95 14.47
CA LEU A 255 -14.54 6.62 14.03
C LEU A 255 -16.08 6.51 14.01
N SER A 256 -16.76 7.12 14.98
CA SER A 256 -18.22 7.15 14.99
C SER A 256 -18.79 8.00 13.85
N MET A 257 -18.12 9.12 13.52
CA MET A 257 -18.46 9.92 12.33
C MET A 257 -18.20 9.15 11.04
N ALA A 258 -17.08 8.42 10.94
CA ALA A 258 -16.80 7.55 9.80
C ALA A 258 -17.90 6.51 9.59
N GLU A 259 -18.35 5.86 10.67
CA GLU A 259 -19.44 4.87 10.65
C GLU A 259 -20.77 5.50 10.22
N ALA A 260 -21.12 6.66 10.77
CA ALA A 260 -22.36 7.36 10.43
C ALA A 260 -22.44 7.76 8.95
N HIS A 261 -21.29 8.04 8.32
CA HIS A 261 -21.20 8.43 6.91
C HIS A 261 -21.12 7.24 5.94
N LEU A 262 -21.07 5.99 6.42
CA LEU A 262 -21.11 4.80 5.54
C LEU A 262 -22.37 4.75 4.67
N VAL A 263 -23.46 5.35 5.10
CA VAL A 263 -24.70 5.44 4.31
C VAL A 263 -24.50 6.08 2.92
N TYR A 264 -23.44 6.88 2.76
CA TYR A 264 -23.12 7.52 1.48
C TYR A 264 -22.12 6.74 0.63
N THR A 265 -21.59 5.60 1.12
CA THR A 265 -20.58 4.81 0.40
C THR A 265 -21.16 3.54 -0.16
N SER A 266 -20.64 3.08 -1.31
CA SER A 266 -21.00 1.78 -1.91
C SER A 266 -20.23 0.60 -1.28
N SER A 267 -19.02 0.84 -0.77
CA SER A 267 -18.13 -0.18 -0.16
C SER A 267 -18.27 -0.23 1.38
N GLN A 268 -19.51 -0.37 1.87
CA GLN A 268 -19.78 -0.28 3.32
C GLN A 268 -19.04 -1.35 4.15
N GLY A 269 -18.95 -2.60 3.64
CA GLY A 269 -18.35 -3.70 4.39
C GLY A 269 -16.86 -3.54 4.68
N GLU A 270 -16.07 -3.19 3.67
CA GLU A 270 -14.61 -2.99 3.83
C GLU A 270 -14.29 -1.82 4.77
N MET A 271 -15.01 -0.72 4.59
CA MET A 271 -14.83 0.47 5.42
C MET A 271 -15.26 0.20 6.87
N MET A 272 -16.36 -0.52 7.07
CA MET A 272 -16.80 -0.96 8.41
C MET A 272 -15.75 -1.81 9.09
N THR A 273 -15.15 -2.78 8.37
CA THR A 273 -14.05 -3.61 8.89
C THR A 273 -12.89 -2.75 9.40
N SER A 274 -12.50 -1.74 8.62
CA SER A 274 -11.40 -0.83 9.01
C SER A 274 -11.76 0.04 10.22
N ILE A 275 -13.01 0.52 10.31
CA ILE A 275 -13.51 1.29 11.48
C ILE A 275 -13.49 0.43 12.74
N MET A 276 -14.01 -0.80 12.65
CA MET A 276 -14.05 -1.73 13.79
C MET A 276 -12.63 -2.13 14.22
N ASN A 277 -11.73 -2.42 13.29
CA ASN A 277 -10.32 -2.67 13.58
C ASN A 277 -9.69 -1.56 14.41
N ASN A 278 -9.81 -0.31 13.97
CA ASN A 278 -9.23 0.82 14.68
C ASN A 278 -9.88 1.02 16.05
N ARG A 279 -11.19 0.82 16.15
CA ARG A 279 -11.92 0.94 17.43
C ARG A 279 -11.49 -0.14 18.43
N ILE A 280 -11.38 -1.39 18.02
CA ILE A 280 -10.90 -2.50 18.86
C ILE A 280 -9.48 -2.19 19.38
N ILE A 281 -8.58 -1.79 18.49
CA ILE A 281 -7.19 -1.46 18.86
C ILE A 281 -7.17 -0.29 19.85
N MET A 282 -7.86 0.80 19.57
CA MET A 282 -7.88 1.98 20.44
C MET A 282 -8.47 1.67 21.83
N GLN A 283 -9.59 0.97 21.90
CA GLN A 283 -10.23 0.57 23.16
C GLN A 283 -9.35 -0.39 23.96
N THR A 284 -8.68 -1.34 23.30
CA THR A 284 -7.75 -2.25 23.97
C THR A 284 -6.55 -1.50 24.56
N LEU A 285 -5.96 -0.55 23.83
CA LEU A 285 -4.84 0.26 24.31
C LEU A 285 -5.23 1.24 25.44
N LEU A 286 -6.49 1.67 25.47
CA LEU A 286 -7.05 2.47 26.57
C LEU A 286 -7.36 1.67 27.83
N GLY A 287 -7.34 0.34 27.78
CA GLY A 287 -7.82 -0.51 28.86
C GLY A 287 -9.35 -0.59 28.97
N GLU A 288 -10.09 -0.11 27.96
CA GLU A 288 -11.56 -0.22 27.87
C GLU A 288 -11.96 -1.63 27.38
N TYR A 289 -11.50 -2.66 28.07
CA TYR A 289 -11.57 -4.05 27.62
C TYR A 289 -12.99 -4.57 27.37
N ASP A 290 -13.97 -4.13 28.18
CA ASP A 290 -15.36 -4.54 27.98
C ASP A 290 -15.94 -4.00 26.66
N LYS A 291 -15.59 -2.76 26.30
CA LYS A 291 -15.99 -2.17 25.03
C LYS A 291 -15.25 -2.85 23.86
N ALA A 292 -13.96 -3.13 24.01
CA ALA A 292 -13.19 -3.86 23.00
C ALA A 292 -13.77 -5.27 22.77
N ALA A 293 -14.13 -5.99 23.85
CA ALA A 293 -14.77 -7.31 23.75
C ALA A 293 -16.10 -7.24 22.98
N LEU A 294 -16.93 -6.24 23.30
CA LEU A 294 -18.22 -6.04 22.61
C LEU A 294 -18.02 -5.77 21.11
N GLU A 295 -17.02 -4.97 20.76
CA GLU A 295 -16.71 -4.67 19.33
C GLU A 295 -16.12 -5.88 18.61
N ILE A 296 -15.34 -6.74 19.29
CA ILE A 296 -14.87 -8.03 18.77
C ILE A 296 -16.05 -8.97 18.49
N ASP A 297 -17.03 -9.05 19.40
CA ASP A 297 -18.24 -9.85 19.18
C ASP A 297 -19.08 -9.32 18.01
N ARG A 298 -19.20 -8.01 17.88
CA ARG A 298 -19.85 -7.37 16.73
C ARG A 298 -19.12 -7.69 15.41
N PHE A 299 -17.81 -7.64 15.40
CA PHE A 299 -16.98 -8.03 14.25
C PHE A 299 -17.19 -9.50 13.87
N LYS A 300 -17.20 -10.39 14.87
CA LYS A 300 -17.47 -11.82 14.68
C LYS A 300 -18.85 -12.07 14.04
N GLU A 301 -19.89 -11.37 14.54
CA GLU A 301 -21.24 -11.50 13.96
C GLU A 301 -21.34 -10.92 12.55
N MET A 302 -20.58 -9.89 12.22
CA MET A 302 -20.47 -9.36 10.86
C MET A 302 -19.85 -10.40 9.93
N ILE A 303 -18.68 -10.97 10.29
CA ILE A 303 -18.00 -12.00 9.50
C ILE A 303 -18.86 -13.24 9.31
N ARG A 304 -19.62 -13.64 10.33
CA ARG A 304 -20.48 -14.84 10.25
C ARG A 304 -21.52 -14.78 9.14
N ARG A 305 -21.90 -13.57 8.68
CA ARG A 305 -22.87 -13.36 7.61
C ARG A 305 -22.26 -13.41 6.23
N GLU A 306 -20.93 -13.40 6.16
CA GLU A 306 -20.18 -13.42 4.91
C GLU A 306 -20.02 -14.85 4.37
N PRO A 307 -19.79 -15.03 3.05
CA PRO A 307 -19.41 -16.30 2.45
C PRO A 307 -18.19 -16.95 3.13
N GLU A 308 -18.08 -18.28 3.03
CA GLU A 308 -17.02 -19.06 3.69
C GLU A 308 -15.61 -18.54 3.37
N GLU A 309 -15.34 -18.23 2.10
CA GLU A 309 -14.05 -17.72 1.64
C GLU A 309 -13.67 -16.40 2.33
N ILE A 310 -14.66 -15.50 2.49
CA ILE A 310 -14.45 -14.20 3.19
C ILE A 310 -14.28 -14.45 4.68
N ARG A 311 -15.05 -15.35 5.28
CA ARG A 311 -14.89 -15.73 6.70
C ARG A 311 -13.48 -16.23 6.99
N GLN A 312 -12.98 -17.15 6.17
CA GLN A 312 -11.61 -17.69 6.33
C GLN A 312 -10.54 -16.61 6.23
N LYS A 313 -10.71 -15.63 5.34
CA LYS A 313 -9.80 -14.49 5.19
C LYS A 313 -9.74 -13.60 6.44
N PHE A 314 -10.86 -13.41 7.15
CA PHE A 314 -10.93 -12.56 8.35
C PHE A 314 -10.72 -13.30 9.67
N GLN A 315 -10.75 -14.63 9.68
CA GLN A 315 -10.58 -15.43 10.89
C GLN A 315 -9.25 -15.13 11.62
N PRO A 316 -8.08 -15.06 10.93
CA PRO A 316 -6.83 -14.73 11.62
C PRO A 316 -6.84 -13.38 12.32
N LEU A 317 -7.52 -12.39 11.73
CA LEU A 317 -7.63 -11.06 12.32
C LEU A 317 -8.49 -11.09 13.60
N LEU A 318 -9.59 -11.83 13.59
CA LEU A 318 -10.43 -12.05 14.78
C LEU A 318 -9.62 -12.73 15.88
N ASP A 319 -8.84 -13.75 15.56
CA ASP A 319 -8.01 -14.48 16.52
C ASP A 319 -6.89 -13.60 17.09
N ILE A 320 -6.31 -12.71 16.29
CA ILE A 320 -5.35 -11.68 16.74
C ILE A 320 -6.00 -10.74 17.76
N TYR A 321 -7.21 -10.23 17.49
CA TYR A 321 -7.89 -9.35 18.46
C TYR A 321 -8.16 -10.05 19.80
N ARG A 322 -8.56 -11.32 19.76
CA ARG A 322 -8.80 -12.12 20.96
C ARG A 322 -7.51 -12.36 21.74
N CYS A 323 -6.41 -12.70 21.05
CA CYS A 323 -5.10 -12.84 21.66
C CYS A 323 -4.62 -11.52 22.29
N GLU A 324 -4.79 -10.40 21.59
CA GLU A 324 -4.38 -9.06 22.06
C GLU A 324 -5.17 -8.67 23.34
N LEU A 325 -6.47 -8.87 23.30
CA LEU A 325 -7.33 -8.60 24.48
C LEU A 325 -6.94 -9.49 25.68
N ALA A 326 -6.77 -10.79 25.47
CA ALA A 326 -6.39 -11.72 26.51
C ALA A 326 -5.00 -11.41 27.10
N LEU A 327 -4.05 -11.02 26.24
CA LEU A 327 -2.70 -10.60 26.65
C LEU A 327 -2.77 -9.36 27.56
N ASN A 328 -3.49 -8.31 27.14
CA ASN A 328 -3.61 -7.06 27.89
C ASN A 328 -4.38 -7.25 29.22
N GLN A 329 -5.35 -8.14 29.26
CA GLN A 329 -6.06 -8.54 30.48
C GLN A 329 -5.29 -9.57 31.34
N LYS A 330 -4.11 -10.01 30.90
CA LYS A 330 -3.30 -11.05 31.56
C LYS A 330 -4.06 -12.37 31.79
N GLN A 331 -4.92 -12.75 30.85
CA GLN A 331 -5.72 -13.98 30.90
C GLN A 331 -4.89 -15.19 30.45
N TRP A 332 -3.82 -15.49 31.18
CA TRP A 332 -2.83 -16.53 30.84
C TRP A 332 -3.43 -17.93 30.72
N ALA A 333 -4.56 -18.20 31.34
CA ALA A 333 -5.24 -19.49 31.24
C ALA A 333 -5.97 -19.67 29.90
N LEU A 334 -6.46 -18.59 29.28
CA LEU A 334 -7.21 -18.62 28.02
C LEU A 334 -6.31 -18.43 26.79
N LEU A 335 -5.23 -17.70 26.94
CA LEU A 335 -4.34 -17.33 25.85
C LEU A 335 -3.78 -18.54 25.06
N PRO A 336 -3.41 -19.72 25.70
CA PRO A 336 -2.93 -20.89 24.95
C PRO A 336 -3.92 -21.41 23.93
N GLN A 337 -5.22 -21.44 24.24
CA GLN A 337 -6.26 -21.88 23.33
C GLN A 337 -6.40 -20.91 22.14
N MET A 338 -6.36 -19.60 22.41
CA MET A 338 -6.47 -18.57 21.38
C MET A 338 -5.23 -18.59 20.44
N ILE A 339 -4.04 -18.80 20.97
CA ILE A 339 -2.81 -18.99 20.20
C ILE A 339 -2.92 -20.18 19.24
N LYS A 340 -3.49 -21.31 19.72
CA LYS A 340 -3.69 -22.49 18.90
C LYS A 340 -4.72 -22.26 17.77
N GLU A 341 -5.76 -21.49 18.04
CA GLU A 341 -6.72 -21.08 17.01
C GLU A 341 -6.03 -20.20 15.95
N LEU A 342 -5.26 -19.20 16.35
CA LEU A 342 -4.48 -18.35 15.43
C LEU A 342 -3.44 -19.16 14.65
N GLU A 343 -2.76 -20.13 15.26
CA GLU A 343 -1.78 -20.99 14.57
C GLU A 343 -2.41 -21.78 13.41
N SER A 344 -3.67 -22.17 13.55
CA SER A 344 -4.41 -22.90 12.50
C SER A 344 -4.88 -22.01 11.35
N SER A 345 -4.95 -20.69 11.53
CA SER A 345 -5.48 -19.72 10.58
C SER A 345 -4.45 -18.75 10.00
N ALA A 346 -3.25 -18.63 10.62
CA ALA A 346 -2.22 -17.67 10.23
C ALA A 346 -1.49 -18.05 8.94
N GLU A 347 -1.70 -17.27 7.87
CA GLU A 347 -1.10 -17.51 6.54
C GLU A 347 -0.04 -16.48 6.18
N THR A 348 -0.28 -15.20 6.51
CA THR A 348 0.61 -14.10 6.12
C THR A 348 1.79 -13.93 7.09
N THR A 349 2.87 -13.30 6.62
CA THR A 349 4.04 -13.00 7.47
C THR A 349 3.65 -12.18 8.71
N ASP A 350 2.77 -11.19 8.58
CA ASP A 350 2.31 -10.38 9.71
C ASP A 350 1.57 -11.22 10.76
N GLN A 351 0.70 -12.13 10.32
CA GLN A 351 -0.04 -13.05 11.19
C GLN A 351 0.90 -14.02 11.91
N GLN A 352 1.87 -14.58 11.19
CA GLN A 352 2.90 -15.48 11.75
C GLN A 352 3.80 -14.76 12.76
N MET A 353 4.22 -13.53 12.49
CA MET A 353 4.99 -12.74 13.45
C MET A 353 4.16 -12.34 14.67
N SER A 354 2.88 -12.06 14.48
CA SER A 354 1.94 -11.83 15.58
C SER A 354 1.79 -13.07 16.46
N LEU A 355 1.68 -14.27 15.85
CA LEU A 355 1.65 -15.53 16.56
C LEU A 355 2.93 -15.75 17.42
N GLN A 356 4.11 -15.53 16.83
CA GLN A 356 5.39 -15.62 17.55
C GLN A 356 5.45 -14.64 18.73
N PHE A 357 4.93 -13.44 18.54
CA PHE A 357 4.82 -12.44 19.61
C PHE A 357 3.97 -12.95 20.79
N TYR A 358 2.75 -13.44 20.55
CA TYR A 358 1.89 -13.95 21.63
C TYR A 358 2.49 -15.19 22.32
N GLN A 359 3.10 -16.08 21.56
CA GLN A 359 3.81 -17.24 22.10
C GLN A 359 4.97 -16.80 23.00
N SER A 360 5.76 -15.79 22.61
CA SER A 360 6.86 -15.26 23.41
C SER A 360 6.39 -14.68 24.75
N GLN A 361 5.26 -13.92 24.71
CA GLN A 361 4.70 -13.31 25.93
C GLN A 361 4.10 -14.37 26.88
N LEU A 362 3.46 -15.39 26.32
CA LEU A 362 2.96 -16.52 27.12
C LEU A 362 4.13 -17.29 27.78
N SER A 363 5.18 -17.61 27.02
CA SER A 363 6.38 -18.28 27.55
C SER A 363 7.07 -17.44 28.64
N PHE A 364 7.12 -16.12 28.45
CA PHE A 364 7.64 -15.19 29.44
C PHE A 364 6.81 -15.24 30.75
N ALA A 365 5.49 -15.16 30.65
CA ALA A 365 4.59 -15.21 31.81
C ALA A 365 4.67 -16.56 32.56
N GLN A 366 5.01 -17.64 31.85
CA GLN A 366 5.20 -18.99 32.42
C GLN A 366 6.62 -19.22 32.99
N GLY A 367 7.50 -18.24 32.92
CA GLY A 367 8.91 -18.36 33.36
C GLY A 367 9.80 -19.23 32.44
N GLN A 368 9.33 -19.53 31.22
CA GLN A 368 10.10 -20.28 30.20
C GLN A 368 10.99 -19.32 29.41
N PHE A 369 11.97 -18.74 30.08
CA PHE A 369 12.74 -17.60 29.58
C PHE A 369 13.55 -17.89 28.32
N GLU A 370 14.15 -19.06 28.17
CA GLU A 370 14.90 -19.44 26.96
C GLU A 370 13.98 -19.49 25.74
N ARG A 371 12.82 -20.14 25.89
CA ARG A 371 11.81 -20.22 24.83
C ARG A 371 11.21 -18.85 24.48
N SER A 372 10.95 -18.04 25.50
CA SER A 372 10.48 -16.66 25.31
C SER A 372 11.48 -15.83 24.50
N MET A 373 12.78 -15.92 24.81
CA MET A 373 13.85 -15.22 24.09
C MET A 373 13.92 -15.67 22.63
N GLU A 374 13.88 -16.98 22.36
CA GLU A 374 13.92 -17.51 21.00
C GLU A 374 12.76 -16.97 20.14
N GLN A 375 11.54 -17.07 20.67
CA GLN A 375 10.32 -16.60 19.99
C GLN A 375 10.31 -15.08 19.78
N ALA A 376 10.74 -14.32 20.80
CA ALA A 376 10.83 -12.85 20.71
C ALA A 376 11.86 -12.42 19.65
N MET A 377 13.04 -13.07 19.59
CA MET A 377 14.07 -12.79 18.59
C MET A 377 13.63 -13.14 17.17
N ALA A 378 12.76 -14.13 17.00
CA ALA A 378 12.21 -14.49 15.68
C ALA A 378 11.31 -13.38 15.09
N CYS A 379 10.51 -12.70 15.92
CA CYS A 379 9.58 -11.66 15.44
C CYS A 379 10.12 -10.22 15.58
N LEU A 380 11.11 -9.97 16.42
CA LEU A 380 11.64 -8.62 16.68
C LEU A 380 12.08 -7.87 15.41
N PRO A 381 12.88 -8.45 14.48
CA PRO A 381 13.31 -7.73 13.27
C PRO A 381 12.14 -7.28 12.40
N TYR A 382 11.08 -8.07 12.35
CA TYR A 382 9.86 -7.70 11.62
C TYR A 382 9.20 -6.47 12.22
N PHE A 383 8.94 -6.46 13.54
CA PHE A 383 8.31 -5.32 14.19
C PHE A 383 9.20 -4.07 14.22
N GLU A 384 10.52 -4.21 14.23
CA GLU A 384 11.45 -3.10 14.02
C GLU A 384 11.31 -2.52 12.59
N SER A 385 11.18 -3.37 11.58
CA SER A 385 11.05 -2.93 10.18
C SER A 385 9.77 -2.16 9.89
N ILE A 386 8.65 -2.54 10.54
CA ILE A 386 7.35 -1.87 10.40
C ILE A 386 7.08 -0.81 11.49
N GLN A 387 8.03 -0.59 12.38
CA GLN A 387 7.98 0.39 13.48
C GLN A 387 6.73 0.26 14.37
N GLN A 388 6.31 -0.97 14.68
CA GLN A 388 5.13 -1.22 15.52
C GLN A 388 5.44 -0.99 17.00
N THR A 389 5.38 0.26 17.41
CA THR A 389 5.86 0.80 18.69
C THR A 389 5.36 0.02 19.91
N ASN A 390 4.06 -0.31 19.98
CA ASN A 390 3.48 -0.99 21.17
C ASN A 390 4.04 -2.41 21.35
N ARG A 391 4.20 -3.18 20.29
CA ARG A 391 4.81 -4.52 20.36
C ARG A 391 6.30 -4.47 20.63
N LEU A 392 7.00 -3.48 20.06
CA LEU A 392 8.42 -3.24 20.34
C LEU A 392 8.67 -2.91 21.81
N GLU A 393 7.81 -2.10 22.43
CA GLU A 393 7.88 -1.79 23.86
C GLU A 393 7.85 -3.05 24.70
N THR A 394 6.84 -3.90 24.49
CA THR A 394 6.67 -5.17 25.20
C THR A 394 7.82 -6.14 24.94
N LEU A 395 8.31 -6.24 23.68
CA LEU A 395 9.44 -7.12 23.33
C LEU A 395 10.74 -6.65 23.97
N TYR A 396 11.06 -5.35 23.91
CA TYR A 396 12.29 -4.85 24.53
C TYR A 396 12.28 -5.01 26.04
N GLU A 397 11.13 -4.80 26.69
CA GLU A 397 10.99 -5.02 28.13
C GLU A 397 11.21 -6.48 28.50
N SER A 398 10.51 -7.42 27.85
CA SER A 398 10.64 -8.86 28.13
C SER A 398 12.05 -9.37 27.83
N LEU A 399 12.66 -8.96 26.70
CA LEU A 399 14.04 -9.34 26.34
C LEU A 399 15.07 -8.77 27.32
N ALA A 400 14.87 -7.55 27.83
CA ALA A 400 15.76 -6.97 28.84
C ALA A 400 15.73 -7.78 30.15
N VAL A 401 14.52 -8.12 30.62
CA VAL A 401 14.33 -8.94 31.85
C VAL A 401 14.92 -10.33 31.67
N VAL A 402 14.65 -11.01 30.58
CA VAL A 402 15.19 -12.37 30.32
C VAL A 402 16.71 -12.36 30.20
N SER A 403 17.30 -11.32 29.58
CA SER A 403 18.74 -11.16 29.48
C SER A 403 19.38 -10.90 30.84
N GLU A 404 18.70 -10.16 31.72
CA GLU A 404 19.17 -9.91 33.10
C GLU A 404 19.16 -11.19 33.93
N ASP A 405 18.10 -11.99 33.87
CA ASP A 405 17.98 -13.27 34.52
C ASP A 405 19.10 -14.25 34.08
N ALA A 406 19.37 -14.26 32.78
CA ALA A 406 20.49 -15.02 32.19
C ALA A 406 21.89 -14.45 32.51
N ARG A 407 22.00 -13.38 33.31
CA ARG A 407 23.21 -12.63 33.66
C ARG A 407 23.94 -12.01 32.44
N LYS A 408 23.22 -11.78 31.36
CA LYS A 408 23.72 -11.10 30.14
C LYS A 408 23.50 -9.59 30.25
N TYR A 409 24.08 -8.96 31.24
CA TYR A 409 23.81 -7.55 31.61
C TYR A 409 24.04 -6.54 30.47
N LYS A 410 25.00 -6.82 29.56
CA LYS A 410 25.29 -5.96 28.42
C LYS A 410 24.11 -5.97 27.41
N GLU A 411 23.53 -7.15 27.17
CA GLU A 411 22.36 -7.31 26.29
C GLU A 411 21.12 -6.68 26.93
N SER A 412 20.87 -6.95 28.21
CA SER A 412 19.81 -6.34 28.99
C SER A 412 19.86 -4.80 28.92
N ALA A 413 21.02 -4.21 29.18
CA ALA A 413 21.22 -2.76 29.08
C ALA A 413 20.96 -2.21 27.66
N ALA A 414 21.30 -2.98 26.61
CA ALA A 414 21.03 -2.59 25.23
C ALA A 414 19.53 -2.56 24.93
N TYR A 415 18.75 -3.53 25.42
CA TYR A 415 17.28 -3.54 25.26
C TYR A 415 16.60 -2.43 26.06
N TYR A 416 16.99 -2.19 27.31
CA TYR A 416 16.50 -1.05 28.08
C TYR A 416 16.80 0.28 27.41
N LYS A 417 17.99 0.44 26.78
CA LYS A 417 18.31 1.65 26.01
C LYS A 417 17.38 1.82 24.82
N LYS A 418 17.10 0.75 24.07
CA LYS A 418 16.15 0.77 22.96
C LYS A 418 14.74 1.14 23.45
N LEU A 419 14.29 0.56 24.57
CA LEU A 419 13.01 0.84 25.19
C LEU A 419 12.89 2.34 25.59
N VAL A 420 13.90 2.88 26.28
CA VAL A 420 13.92 4.30 26.67
C VAL A 420 13.90 5.21 25.46
N TYR A 421 14.64 4.88 24.39
CA TYR A 421 14.61 5.63 23.16
C TYR A 421 13.22 5.62 22.52
N LEU A 422 12.58 4.45 22.47
CA LEU A 422 11.23 4.26 21.93
C LEU A 422 10.20 5.11 22.70
N LEU A 423 10.25 5.08 24.04
CA LEU A 423 9.34 5.85 24.90
C LEU A 423 9.53 7.36 24.78
N ARG A 424 10.76 7.84 24.53
CA ARG A 424 11.05 9.28 24.31
C ARG A 424 10.64 9.76 22.91
N SER A 425 10.45 8.86 21.97
CA SER A 425 10.05 9.18 20.61
C SER A 425 8.52 9.16 20.39
N LYS A 426 7.77 8.69 21.41
CA LYS A 426 6.31 8.83 21.48
C LYS A 426 5.95 10.28 21.79
#